data_51aeba46c1b237e47fc151e4a87adaa0
#
_entry.id   51aeba46c1b237e47fc151e4a87adaa0
#
_cell.length_a   1.000
_cell.length_b   1.000
_cell.length_c   1.000
_cell.angle_alpha   90.00
_cell.angle_beta   90.00
_cell.angle_gamma   90.00
#
_symmetry.space_group_name_H-M   'P 1'
#
loop_
_entity.id
_entity.type
_entity.pdbx_description
1 polymer ?
#
loop_
_entity_poly.entity_id
_entity_poly.type
_entity_poly.pdbx_seq_one_letter_code
_entity_poly.pdbx_strand_id
1 'polypeptide(L)'
;MSLKQDARVAPVGTTLRERPRLAGKGTQRAGLLIVLAGVILLILAADDALADAVIGGGDDDSLRGSGEGESLVGFGGGDETWGLAGDDALYGGGGDDELYGGTGHDALLGGAGDDFVEARDGERDYVWCGPGDDTVSVDPVDRVARNCETLYVG
;
A
#
# COMPACT_ATOMS: atom_id res chain seq x y z
N MET A 1 -65.40 26.73 32.25
CA MET A 1 -64.86 26.81 30.89
C MET A 1 -63.35 26.67 31.00
N SER A 2 -62.83 25.53 30.78
CA SER A 2 -61.38 25.29 30.87
C SER A 2 -61.04 24.20 29.83
N LEU A 3 -60.33 24.63 28.79
CA LEU A 3 -59.84 23.77 27.75
C LEU A 3 -58.45 23.27 28.19
N LYS A 4 -58.37 21.99 28.54
CA LYS A 4 -57.07 21.30 28.68
C LYS A 4 -56.70 20.77 27.29
N GLN A 5 -55.59 21.27 26.77
CA GLN A 5 -54.91 20.67 25.64
C GLN A 5 -53.90 19.64 26.15
N ASP A 6 -54.19 18.36 25.93
CA ASP A 6 -53.24 17.28 26.12
C ASP A 6 -52.39 17.17 24.86
N ALA A 7 -51.15 17.64 24.96
CA ALA A 7 -50.13 17.38 23.96
C ALA A 7 -49.53 15.99 24.20
N ARG A 8 -49.94 15.01 23.44
CA ARG A 8 -49.30 13.69 23.39
C ARG A 8 -48.07 13.77 22.54
N VAL A 9 -46.92 13.66 23.21
CA VAL A 9 -45.63 13.47 22.54
C VAL A 9 -45.60 12.03 22.04
N ALA A 10 -45.48 11.86 20.73
CA ALA A 10 -45.29 10.57 20.11
C ALA A 10 -43.81 10.13 20.29
N PRO A 11 -43.56 8.84 20.56
CA PRO A 11 -42.17 8.36 20.64
C PRO A 11 -41.51 8.34 19.25
N VAL A 12 -40.33 8.93 19.16
CA VAL A 12 -39.51 8.85 17.96
C VAL A 12 -38.98 7.43 17.85
N GLY A 13 -39.64 6.62 17.07
CA GLY A 13 -39.15 5.30 16.68
C GLY A 13 -38.02 5.44 15.69
N THR A 14 -36.79 5.20 16.14
CA THR A 14 -35.63 5.08 15.26
C THR A 14 -35.72 3.75 14.54
N THR A 15 -36.37 3.70 13.42
CA THR A 15 -36.28 2.57 12.49
C THR A 15 -34.94 2.67 11.78
N LEU A 16 -34.02 1.81 12.14
CA LEU A 16 -32.82 1.52 11.34
C LEU A 16 -33.30 0.98 9.97
N ARG A 17 -33.32 1.87 9.02
CA ARG A 17 -33.60 1.51 7.63
C ARG A 17 -32.38 0.72 7.13
N GLU A 18 -32.54 -0.59 7.05
CA GLU A 18 -31.56 -1.43 6.34
C GLU A 18 -31.38 -0.88 4.93
N ARG A 19 -30.13 -0.53 4.62
CA ARG A 19 -29.77 -0.14 3.26
C ARG A 19 -29.87 -1.38 2.38
N PRO A 20 -30.61 -1.34 1.27
CA PRO A 20 -30.60 -2.44 0.33
C PRO A 20 -29.19 -2.65 -0.20
N ARG A 21 -28.71 -3.87 -0.15
CA ARG A 21 -27.50 -4.30 -0.85
C ARG A 21 -27.76 -4.11 -2.34
N LEU A 22 -27.25 -3.03 -2.89
CA LEU A 22 -27.18 -2.88 -4.33
C LEU A 22 -26.07 -3.82 -4.83
N ALA A 23 -26.48 -5.00 -5.26
CA ALA A 23 -25.70 -5.79 -6.18
C ALA A 23 -25.72 -5.04 -7.52
N GLY A 24 -24.72 -4.21 -7.70
CA GLY A 24 -24.48 -3.46 -8.93
C GLY A 24 -23.00 -3.53 -9.22
N LYS A 25 -22.62 -4.35 -10.19
CA LYS A 25 -21.32 -4.28 -10.86
C LYS A 25 -21.20 -2.89 -11.48
N GLY A 26 -20.55 -2.00 -10.77
CA GLY A 26 -20.23 -0.66 -11.22
C GLY A 26 -18.84 -0.35 -10.71
N THR A 27 -17.86 -0.59 -11.57
CA THR A 27 -16.48 -0.16 -11.42
C THR A 27 -16.45 1.34 -11.23
N GLN A 28 -16.35 1.79 -9.99
CA GLN A 28 -15.94 3.16 -9.71
C GLN A 28 -14.41 3.16 -9.64
N ARG A 29 -13.81 3.65 -10.71
CA ARG A 29 -12.38 3.97 -10.78
C ARG A 29 -12.12 5.14 -9.83
N ALA A 30 -11.70 4.87 -8.63
CA ALA A 30 -11.14 5.85 -7.73
C ALA A 30 -9.62 5.64 -7.72
N GLY A 31 -8.92 6.37 -8.57
CA GLY A 31 -7.47 6.46 -8.44
C GLY A 31 -7.14 7.14 -7.11
N LEU A 32 -6.52 6.42 -6.20
CA LEU A 32 -6.01 6.99 -4.97
C LEU A 32 -4.73 7.78 -5.30
N LEU A 33 -4.82 9.10 -5.20
CA LEU A 33 -3.68 9.99 -5.30
C LEU A 33 -3.08 10.14 -3.90
N ILE A 34 -1.98 9.44 -3.62
CA ILE A 34 -1.21 9.62 -2.38
C ILE A 34 -0.10 10.64 -2.68
N VAL A 35 -0.20 11.81 -2.08
CA VAL A 35 0.83 12.84 -2.15
C VAL A 35 1.67 12.75 -0.89
N LEU A 36 2.83 12.15 -0.96
CA LEU A 36 3.80 12.06 0.12
C LEU A 36 5.00 12.96 -0.20
N ALA A 37 5.24 13.96 0.66
CA ALA A 37 6.49 14.75 0.76
C ALA A 37 7.19 15.11 -0.57
N GLY A 38 6.43 15.49 -1.59
CA GLY A 38 6.97 15.95 -2.88
C GLY A 38 7.21 14.84 -3.91
N VAL A 39 6.93 13.59 -3.60
CA VAL A 39 6.92 12.49 -4.53
C VAL A 39 5.48 12.15 -4.89
N ILE A 40 5.10 12.38 -6.13
CA ILE A 40 3.82 11.92 -6.66
C ILE A 40 4.00 10.46 -7.07
N LEU A 41 3.61 9.53 -6.21
CA LEU A 41 3.48 8.14 -6.57
C LEU A 41 2.17 8.00 -7.36
N LEU A 42 2.26 8.10 -8.68
CA LEU A 42 1.15 7.82 -9.57
C LEU A 42 1.08 6.29 -9.77
N ILE A 43 0.35 5.63 -8.92
CA ILE A 43 -0.03 4.23 -9.15
C ILE A 43 -1.07 4.25 -10.27
N LEU A 44 -0.64 4.03 -11.49
CA LEU A 44 -1.52 3.74 -12.62
C LEU A 44 -2.01 2.30 -12.46
N ALA A 45 -3.08 2.12 -11.70
CA ALA A 45 -3.84 0.88 -11.75
C ALA A 45 -4.44 0.76 -13.17
N ALA A 46 -3.80 -0.01 -14.01
CA ALA A 46 -4.38 -0.51 -15.23
C ALA A 46 -5.39 -1.59 -14.86
N ASP A 47 -6.62 -1.31 -15.16
CA ASP A 47 -7.75 -2.23 -15.27
C ASP A 47 -7.80 -3.43 -14.28
N ASP A 48 -8.72 -3.32 -13.34
CA ASP A 48 -9.42 -4.37 -12.58
C ASP A 48 -8.87 -4.81 -11.22
N ALA A 49 -7.78 -4.28 -10.73
CA ALA A 49 -7.42 -4.40 -9.33
C ALA A 49 -7.40 -3.02 -8.69
N LEU A 50 -8.38 -2.70 -7.88
CA LEU A 50 -8.12 -1.85 -6.73
C LEU A 50 -7.14 -2.68 -5.89
N ALA A 51 -5.85 -2.47 -6.09
CA ALA A 51 -4.83 -3.01 -5.23
C ALA A 51 -5.27 -2.71 -3.80
N ASP A 52 -5.43 -3.74 -3.01
CA ASP A 52 -5.69 -3.55 -1.60
C ASP A 52 -4.46 -2.86 -1.02
N ALA A 53 -4.63 -1.64 -0.50
CA ALA A 53 -3.53 -0.91 0.09
C ALA A 53 -3.36 -1.35 1.54
N VAL A 54 -2.18 -1.82 1.89
CA VAL A 54 -1.77 -2.09 3.27
C VAL A 54 -0.89 -0.94 3.73
N ILE A 55 -1.29 -0.27 4.79
CA ILE A 55 -0.67 0.99 5.22
C ILE A 55 -0.24 0.89 6.67
N GLY A 56 1.04 1.14 6.93
CA GLY A 56 1.66 1.28 8.23
C GLY A 56 1.51 2.68 8.83
N GLY A 57 2.45 3.08 9.64
CA GLY A 57 2.38 4.34 10.39
C GLY A 57 3.71 5.05 10.54
N GLY A 58 4.04 5.46 11.74
CA GLY A 58 5.30 6.14 12.06
C GLY A 58 6.14 5.38 13.07
N ASP A 59 5.74 4.15 13.38
CA ASP A 59 6.46 3.19 14.22
C ASP A 59 6.84 1.99 13.33
N ASP A 60 7.71 1.11 13.82
CA ASP A 60 8.12 -0.10 13.11
C ASP A 60 6.91 -1.02 12.85
N ASP A 61 6.58 -1.24 11.60
CA ASP A 61 5.42 -2.01 11.16
C ASP A 61 5.82 -3.31 10.43
N SER A 62 4.89 -4.25 10.36
CA SER A 62 5.04 -5.49 9.61
C SER A 62 3.85 -5.62 8.66
N LEU A 63 4.11 -5.39 7.37
CA LEU A 63 3.11 -5.31 6.33
C LEU A 63 3.18 -6.54 5.43
N ARG A 64 2.03 -7.09 5.08
CA ARG A 64 1.97 -8.30 4.26
C ARG A 64 0.85 -8.22 3.25
N GLY A 65 1.21 -8.42 1.99
CA GLY A 65 0.28 -8.57 0.87
C GLY A 65 -0.40 -9.95 0.82
N SER A 66 -0.96 -10.27 -0.30
CA SER A 66 -1.70 -11.51 -0.56
C SER A 66 -1.10 -12.30 -1.73
N GLY A 67 -1.82 -12.54 -2.76
CA GLY A 67 -1.37 -13.22 -3.99
C GLY A 67 -1.88 -12.52 -5.23
N GLU A 68 -2.25 -11.27 -5.07
CA GLU A 68 -2.73 -10.34 -6.09
C GLU A 68 -1.77 -9.14 -6.07
N GLY A 69 -1.85 -8.22 -6.99
CA GLY A 69 -1.02 -7.02 -6.98
C GLY A 69 -1.51 -5.98 -5.98
N GLU A 70 -0.69 -5.63 -5.00
CA GLU A 70 -1.02 -4.71 -3.91
C GLU A 70 -0.12 -3.47 -3.87
N SER A 71 -0.52 -2.53 -2.98
CA SER A 71 0.32 -1.40 -2.58
C SER A 71 0.56 -1.44 -1.09
N LEU A 72 1.81 -1.62 -0.68
CA LEU A 72 2.23 -1.65 0.72
C LEU A 72 3.06 -0.39 1.02
N VAL A 73 2.70 0.34 2.07
CA VAL A 73 3.33 1.62 2.42
C VAL A 73 3.64 1.65 3.91
N GLY A 74 4.93 1.65 4.28
CA GLY A 74 5.40 1.70 5.67
C GLY A 74 5.25 3.08 6.30
N PHE A 75 5.74 4.11 5.67
CA PHE A 75 5.88 5.51 6.07
C PHE A 75 7.12 5.80 6.89
N GLY A 76 7.22 5.40 8.11
CA GLY A 76 8.34 5.71 8.96
C GLY A 76 8.45 4.78 10.15
N GLY A 77 9.62 4.57 10.63
CA GLY A 77 10.02 3.45 11.46
C GLY A 77 10.82 2.48 10.62
N GLY A 78 11.35 1.41 11.19
CA GLY A 78 11.98 0.32 10.45
C GLY A 78 10.93 -0.74 10.11
N ASP A 79 10.48 -0.76 8.86
CA ASP A 79 9.33 -1.56 8.44
C ASP A 79 9.78 -2.85 7.73
N GLU A 80 9.03 -3.93 7.95
CA GLU A 80 9.21 -5.20 7.26
C GLU A 80 8.01 -5.45 6.34
N THR A 81 8.25 -5.50 5.01
CA THR A 81 7.19 -5.50 4.00
C THR A 81 7.32 -6.68 3.05
N TRP A 82 6.26 -7.47 2.87
CA TRP A 82 6.20 -8.61 1.95
C TRP A 82 5.07 -8.45 0.93
N GLY A 83 5.38 -8.35 -0.37
CA GLY A 83 4.42 -8.41 -1.47
C GLY A 83 3.80 -9.79 -1.62
N LEU A 84 4.59 -10.83 -1.69
CA LEU A 84 4.33 -12.26 -1.86
C LEU A 84 4.20 -12.69 -3.31
N ALA A 85 3.09 -12.48 -3.94
CA ALA A 85 2.87 -12.82 -5.34
C ALA A 85 1.92 -11.81 -5.98
N GLY A 86 2.12 -11.55 -7.25
CA GLY A 86 1.40 -10.50 -7.97
C GLY A 86 2.36 -9.35 -8.30
N ASP A 87 1.89 -8.40 -9.05
CA ASP A 87 2.69 -7.23 -9.39
C ASP A 87 2.48 -6.16 -8.29
N ASP A 88 3.42 -6.07 -7.34
CA ASP A 88 3.29 -5.29 -6.12
C ASP A 88 4.05 -3.95 -6.17
N ALA A 89 3.59 -3.00 -5.38
CA ALA A 89 4.28 -1.74 -5.14
C ALA A 89 4.57 -1.58 -3.64
N LEU A 90 5.84 -1.73 -3.25
CA LEU A 90 6.31 -1.63 -1.88
C LEU A 90 7.05 -0.31 -1.67
N TYR A 91 6.71 0.40 -0.61
CA TYR A 91 7.39 1.61 -0.18
C TYR A 91 7.69 1.53 1.32
N GLY A 92 8.96 1.46 1.68
CA GLY A 92 9.42 1.49 3.07
C GLY A 92 9.12 2.84 3.70
N GLY A 93 9.86 3.85 3.33
CA GLY A 93 9.56 5.22 3.74
C GLY A 93 10.71 5.92 4.40
N GLY A 94 10.77 5.94 5.69
CA GLY A 94 11.89 6.54 6.42
C GLY A 94 12.20 5.77 7.68
N GLY A 95 13.42 5.34 7.81
CA GLY A 95 13.95 4.39 8.75
C GLY A 95 14.62 3.25 7.98
N ASP A 96 15.18 2.29 8.66
CA ASP A 96 15.90 1.18 8.03
C ASP A 96 14.87 0.07 7.73
N ASP A 97 14.50 -0.09 6.46
CA ASP A 97 13.39 -0.92 6.02
C ASP A 97 13.85 -2.25 5.39
N GLU A 98 13.02 -3.30 5.50
CA GLU A 98 13.20 -4.58 4.83
C GLU A 98 12.05 -4.83 3.84
N LEU A 99 12.35 -4.83 2.53
CA LEU A 99 11.36 -5.01 1.47
C LEU A 99 11.59 -6.33 0.72
N TYR A 100 10.58 -7.18 0.69
CA TYR A 100 10.54 -8.45 -0.03
C TYR A 100 9.45 -8.38 -1.10
N GLY A 101 9.82 -8.25 -2.38
CA GLY A 101 8.85 -8.22 -3.48
C GLY A 101 8.06 -9.51 -3.55
N GLY A 102 8.73 -10.58 -3.81
CA GLY A 102 8.13 -11.91 -3.97
C GLY A 102 8.15 -12.33 -5.40
N THR A 103 7.06 -12.87 -5.94
CA THR A 103 6.96 -13.26 -7.34
C THR A 103 6.06 -12.31 -8.11
N GLY A 104 6.49 -11.86 -9.29
CA GLY A 104 5.78 -10.91 -10.13
C GLY A 104 6.69 -9.79 -10.65
N HIS A 105 6.06 -8.76 -11.14
CA HIS A 105 6.80 -7.56 -11.56
C HIS A 105 6.64 -6.45 -10.53
N ASP A 106 7.57 -6.38 -9.59
CA ASP A 106 7.43 -5.53 -8.42
C ASP A 106 8.10 -4.17 -8.60
N ALA A 107 7.58 -3.18 -7.88
CA ALA A 107 8.20 -1.87 -7.73
C ALA A 107 8.56 -1.66 -6.26
N LEU A 108 9.85 -1.68 -5.96
CA LEU A 108 10.40 -1.66 -4.60
C LEU A 108 11.12 -0.33 -4.37
N LEU A 109 10.62 0.46 -3.43
CA LEU A 109 11.19 1.75 -3.04
C LEU A 109 11.56 1.69 -1.56
N GLY A 110 12.85 1.66 -1.23
CA GLY A 110 13.35 1.72 0.14
C GLY A 110 12.90 2.99 0.82
N GLY A 111 13.54 4.07 0.51
CA GLY A 111 13.17 5.38 1.05
C GLY A 111 14.35 6.11 1.65
N ALA A 112 14.30 6.43 2.91
CA ALA A 112 15.41 7.08 3.59
C ALA A 112 15.81 6.28 4.83
N GLY A 113 17.04 5.85 4.89
CA GLY A 113 17.61 4.97 5.89
C GLY A 113 18.44 3.89 5.19
N ASP A 114 19.01 2.98 5.94
CA ASP A 114 19.83 1.90 5.42
C ASP A 114 18.91 0.69 5.13
N ASP A 115 18.45 0.59 3.87
CA ASP A 115 17.40 -0.33 3.48
C ASP A 115 17.94 -1.68 2.97
N PHE A 116 17.16 -2.74 3.17
CA PHE A 116 17.36 -4.04 2.55
C PHE A 116 16.23 -4.37 1.58
N VAL A 117 16.60 -4.72 0.34
CA VAL A 117 15.61 -5.07 -0.69
C VAL A 117 15.94 -6.43 -1.29
N GLU A 118 14.98 -7.34 -1.27
CA GLU A 118 15.04 -8.67 -1.92
C GLU A 118 14.04 -8.73 -3.08
N ALA A 119 14.55 -8.90 -4.30
CA ALA A 119 13.78 -8.92 -5.54
C ALA A 119 14.20 -10.10 -6.46
N ARG A 120 14.70 -11.19 -5.89
CA ARG A 120 15.10 -12.37 -6.68
C ARG A 120 13.96 -13.36 -6.81
N ASP A 121 13.41 -13.46 -8.00
CA ASP A 121 12.38 -14.43 -8.35
C ASP A 121 12.48 -14.92 -9.81
N GLY A 122 13.34 -14.28 -10.62
CA GLY A 122 13.57 -14.54 -12.05
C GLY A 122 12.65 -13.73 -12.97
N GLU A 123 11.82 -12.86 -12.42
CA GLU A 123 10.98 -11.92 -13.15
C GLU A 123 11.63 -10.53 -13.13
N ARG A 124 11.01 -9.53 -13.70
CA ARG A 124 11.68 -8.22 -13.80
C ARG A 124 11.10 -7.23 -12.83
N ASP A 125 11.92 -6.78 -11.90
CA ASP A 125 11.57 -5.81 -10.91
C ASP A 125 12.20 -4.43 -11.16
N TYR A 126 11.67 -3.44 -10.46
CA TYR A 126 12.20 -2.09 -10.40
C TYR A 126 12.57 -1.74 -8.97
N VAL A 127 13.85 -1.55 -8.71
CA VAL A 127 14.33 -1.24 -7.37
C VAL A 127 14.88 0.18 -7.30
N TRP A 128 14.43 0.91 -6.31
CA TRP A 128 14.83 2.26 -5.98
C TRP A 128 15.15 2.34 -4.50
N CYS A 129 16.41 2.50 -4.15
CA CYS A 129 16.82 2.51 -2.76
C CYS A 129 16.48 3.84 -2.09
N GLY A 130 17.20 4.86 -2.32
CA GLY A 130 16.96 6.17 -1.73
C GLY A 130 18.25 6.74 -1.15
N PRO A 131 18.17 7.61 -0.15
CA PRO A 131 19.31 8.04 0.63
C PRO A 131 19.60 7.08 1.79
N GLY A 132 20.78 6.52 1.85
CA GLY A 132 21.26 5.60 2.88
C GLY A 132 22.42 4.76 2.38
N ASP A 133 22.80 3.75 3.15
CA ASP A 133 23.75 2.71 2.75
C ASP A 133 22.97 1.41 2.47
N ASP A 134 22.37 1.32 1.28
CA ASP A 134 21.39 0.33 0.93
C ASP A 134 21.97 -0.98 0.42
N THR A 135 21.31 -2.09 0.75
CA THR A 135 21.67 -3.43 0.32
C THR A 135 20.55 -4.06 -0.51
N VAL A 136 20.87 -4.50 -1.72
CA VAL A 136 19.89 -5.02 -2.69
C VAL A 136 20.29 -6.38 -3.20
N SER A 137 19.37 -7.29 -3.26
CA SER A 137 19.49 -8.65 -3.79
C SER A 137 18.54 -8.82 -4.97
N VAL A 138 19.09 -9.02 -6.18
CA VAL A 138 18.32 -8.94 -7.44
C VAL A 138 18.74 -10.00 -8.46
N ASP A 139 17.94 -10.16 -9.48
CA ASP A 139 18.23 -10.95 -10.67
C ASP A 139 18.85 -10.10 -11.81
N PRO A 140 19.53 -10.74 -12.79
CA PRO A 140 20.10 -10.01 -13.93
C PRO A 140 19.06 -9.33 -14.83
N VAL A 141 17.79 -9.64 -14.69
CA VAL A 141 16.68 -9.04 -15.48
C VAL A 141 16.12 -7.78 -14.86
N ASP A 142 16.45 -7.52 -13.61
CA ASP A 142 15.93 -6.40 -12.84
C ASP A 142 16.53 -5.05 -13.25
N ARG A 143 15.84 -4.02 -12.86
CA ARG A 143 16.27 -2.64 -13.07
C ARG A 143 16.48 -1.96 -11.72
N VAL A 144 17.74 -1.81 -11.37
CA VAL A 144 18.17 -1.17 -10.13
C VAL A 144 18.62 0.26 -10.40
N ALA A 145 18.16 1.20 -9.61
CA ALA A 145 18.59 2.58 -9.66
C ALA A 145 20.07 2.72 -9.21
N ARG A 146 20.73 3.80 -9.61
CA ARG A 146 22.15 4.04 -9.31
C ARG A 146 22.44 4.47 -7.87
N ASN A 147 21.40 4.68 -7.11
CA ASN A 147 21.47 5.07 -5.70
C ASN A 147 21.38 3.87 -4.73
N CYS A 148 21.63 2.67 -5.21
CA CYS A 148 21.77 1.47 -4.39
C CYS A 148 23.27 1.13 -4.29
N GLU A 149 23.82 1.07 -3.09
CA GLU A 149 25.26 1.01 -2.83
C GLU A 149 25.82 -0.41 -2.88
N THR A 150 25.12 -1.35 -2.25
CA THR A 150 25.52 -2.77 -2.21
C THR A 150 24.57 -3.63 -3.02
N LEU A 151 25.08 -4.23 -4.09
CA LEU A 151 24.28 -5.01 -5.03
C LEU A 151 24.75 -6.46 -5.08
N TYR A 152 23.84 -7.39 -4.77
CA TYR A 152 24.02 -8.83 -4.98
C TYR A 152 23.20 -9.29 -6.16
N VAL A 153 23.85 -9.79 -7.22
CA VAL A 153 23.17 -10.30 -8.41
C VAL A 153 23.30 -11.82 -8.43
N GLY A 154 22.16 -12.54 -8.39
CA GLY A 154 22.04 -14.00 -8.32
C GLY A 154 21.77 -14.68 -9.65
#